data_206709fa351d54c8ac09b837e6d4e6a0
#
_entry.id   206709fa351d54c8ac09b837e6d4e6a0
#
_cell.length_a   1.000
_cell.length_b   1.000
_cell.length_c   1.000
_cell.angle_alpha   90.00
_cell.angle_beta   90.00
_cell.angle_gamma   90.00
#
_symmetry.space_group_name_H-M   'P 1'
#
loop_
_entity.id
_entity.type
_entity.pdbx_description
1 polymer ?
#
loop_
_entity_poly.entity_id
_entity_poly.type
_entity_poly.pdbx_seq_one_letter_code
_entity_poly.pdbx_strand_id
1 'polypeptide(L)'
;MRRLVLASVLIVTGAATSIASDDFPYGNTHSFAVYRNGQQIGSHTLAFQGTGQQRAVATSIDFAVKALGLTVYRYSHRGNEVWNGSILQSIDTKTDDNGKQFTMRARHDGNRLAVERKGADAAFGTSVNDQGLQRNDPVVEVLPSTVLPSTHWNLDQVKQSMLLNTQYGTPSKVQITNLGRQTIKTSSRSIEATHYRYAGDITMDQWFDDRGRWVKAAFKAFDGSEIEYILQE
;
A
#
# COMPACT_ATOMS: atom_id res chain seq x y z
N MET A 1 -51.50 57.01 -30.49
CA MET A 1 -50.90 55.73 -30.74
C MET A 1 -49.69 55.52 -29.80
N ARG A 2 -49.90 54.77 -28.70
CA ARG A 2 -48.85 54.47 -27.73
C ARG A 2 -48.26 53.08 -28.06
N ARG A 3 -46.99 53.04 -28.38
CA ARG A 3 -46.23 51.74 -28.62
C ARG A 3 -45.80 51.21 -27.27
N LEU A 4 -46.30 50.03 -26.89
CA LEU A 4 -45.75 49.22 -25.80
C LEU A 4 -44.48 48.55 -26.25
N VAL A 5 -43.34 48.74 -25.52
CA VAL A 5 -42.10 47.97 -25.68
C VAL A 5 -42.13 46.93 -24.60
N LEU A 6 -42.22 45.63 -24.99
CA LEU A 6 -42.04 44.50 -24.10
C LEU A 6 -40.52 44.24 -23.97
N ALA A 7 -40.00 44.40 -22.76
CA ALA A 7 -38.65 43.98 -22.42
C ALA A 7 -38.67 42.49 -21.98
N SER A 8 -38.07 41.62 -22.77
CA SER A 8 -37.87 40.20 -22.42
C SER A 8 -36.70 40.10 -21.48
N VAL A 9 -36.94 39.65 -20.23
CA VAL A 9 -35.88 39.31 -19.25
C VAL A 9 -35.46 37.88 -19.50
N LEU A 10 -34.21 37.68 -19.94
CA LEU A 10 -33.58 36.40 -20.11
C LEU A 10 -33.06 35.93 -18.74
N ILE A 11 -33.73 34.95 -18.13
CA ILE A 11 -33.23 34.29 -16.90
C ILE A 11 -32.24 33.25 -17.30
N VAL A 12 -30.94 33.52 -17.08
CA VAL A 12 -29.85 32.51 -17.20
C VAL A 12 -29.84 31.71 -15.92
N THR A 13 -30.41 30.49 -15.95
CA THR A 13 -30.24 29.50 -14.89
C THR A 13 -28.87 28.90 -14.99
N GLY A 14 -27.93 29.40 -14.18
CA GLY A 14 -26.61 28.75 -14.01
C GLY A 14 -26.80 27.39 -13.34
N ALA A 15 -26.53 26.31 -14.06
CA ALA A 15 -26.39 24.98 -13.48
C ALA A 15 -25.17 24.99 -12.61
N ALA A 16 -25.34 24.94 -11.29
CA ALA A 16 -24.26 24.68 -10.35
C ALA A 16 -23.80 23.24 -10.58
N THR A 17 -22.62 23.09 -11.18
CA THR A 17 -21.91 21.80 -11.19
C THR A 17 -21.54 21.44 -9.76
N SER A 18 -22.24 20.48 -9.15
CA SER A 18 -21.83 19.91 -7.89
C SER A 18 -20.48 19.22 -8.13
N ILE A 19 -19.43 19.77 -7.55
CA ILE A 19 -18.14 19.07 -7.44
C ILE A 19 -18.42 17.91 -6.49
N ALA A 20 -18.47 16.68 -7.02
CA ALA A 20 -18.52 15.49 -6.19
C ALA A 20 -17.32 15.55 -5.24
N SER A 21 -17.57 15.54 -3.94
CA SER A 21 -16.51 15.45 -2.94
C SER A 21 -15.74 14.15 -3.20
N ASP A 22 -14.42 14.23 -3.26
CA ASP A 22 -13.56 13.04 -3.32
C ASP A 22 -13.80 12.24 -2.04
N ASP A 23 -14.48 11.08 -2.16
CA ASP A 23 -14.81 10.20 -1.03
C ASP A 23 -13.59 9.39 -0.55
N PHE A 24 -12.40 9.84 -0.89
CA PHE A 24 -11.16 9.20 -0.49
C PHE A 24 -10.93 9.38 1.03
N PRO A 25 -10.77 8.27 1.78
CA PRO A 25 -10.84 8.33 3.23
C PRO A 25 -9.59 8.92 3.91
N TYR A 26 -8.47 9.04 3.17
CA TYR A 26 -7.20 9.54 3.70
C TYR A 26 -7.03 11.04 3.42
N GLY A 27 -6.31 11.74 4.31
CA GLY A 27 -5.74 13.06 4.03
C GLY A 27 -4.46 12.94 3.18
N ASN A 28 -3.66 14.01 3.16
CA ASN A 28 -2.41 14.03 2.37
C ASN A 28 -1.33 13.08 2.92
N THR A 29 -1.39 12.77 4.20
CA THR A 29 -0.38 11.93 4.88
C THR A 29 -1.05 11.01 5.89
N HIS A 30 -0.52 9.79 6.00
CA HIS A 30 -0.96 8.79 6.96
C HIS A 30 0.26 8.06 7.50
N SER A 31 0.55 8.17 8.81
CA SER A 31 1.84 7.77 9.38
C SER A 31 1.67 6.81 10.55
N PHE A 32 2.64 5.90 10.70
CA PHE A 32 2.69 4.91 11.75
C PHE A 32 4.05 4.91 12.43
N ALA A 33 4.08 4.73 13.73
CA ALA A 33 5.26 4.29 14.44
C ALA A 33 5.35 2.76 14.34
N VAL A 34 6.55 2.25 14.09
CA VAL A 34 6.83 0.80 14.02
C VAL A 34 7.48 0.37 15.32
N TYR A 35 6.89 -0.64 15.95
CA TYR A 35 7.36 -1.20 17.23
C TYR A 35 7.82 -2.64 17.03
N ARG A 36 8.82 -3.04 17.82
CA ARG A 36 9.27 -4.43 17.97
C ARG A 36 9.25 -4.77 19.46
N ASN A 37 8.44 -5.75 19.84
CA ASN A 37 8.24 -6.14 21.25
C ASN A 37 7.97 -4.91 22.16
N GLY A 38 7.14 -3.96 21.70
CA GLY A 38 6.80 -2.75 22.43
C GLY A 38 7.84 -1.61 22.37
N GLN A 39 9.01 -1.83 21.79
CA GLN A 39 10.02 -0.77 21.59
C GLN A 39 9.90 -0.18 20.19
N GLN A 40 9.79 1.15 20.10
CA GLN A 40 9.76 1.82 18.80
C GLN A 40 11.11 1.67 18.09
N ILE A 41 11.06 1.20 16.81
CA ILE A 41 12.24 0.96 15.97
C ILE A 41 12.25 1.82 14.71
N GLY A 42 11.15 2.49 14.37
CA GLY A 42 11.07 3.29 13.15
C GLY A 42 9.68 3.79 12.82
N SER A 43 9.43 4.02 11.52
CA SER A 43 8.18 4.58 11.02
C SER A 43 7.80 4.03 9.64
N HIS A 44 6.50 4.13 9.32
CA HIS A 44 5.92 3.93 8.01
C HIS A 44 5.03 5.12 7.67
N THR A 45 5.26 5.76 6.55
CA THR A 45 4.49 6.92 6.09
C THR A 45 3.96 6.67 4.68
N LEU A 46 2.69 7.01 4.50
CA LEU A 46 2.00 7.07 3.22
C LEU A 46 1.71 8.54 2.91
N ALA A 47 2.06 8.99 1.72
CA ALA A 47 1.70 10.30 1.21
C ALA A 47 0.79 10.14 -0.01
N PHE A 48 -0.36 10.81 0.02
CA PHE A 48 -1.38 10.75 -1.02
C PHE A 48 -1.45 12.06 -1.77
N GLN A 49 -1.47 11.99 -3.11
CA GLN A 49 -1.61 13.14 -4.00
C GLN A 49 -2.63 12.84 -5.11
N GLY A 50 -3.18 13.89 -5.68
CA GLY A 50 -4.21 13.80 -6.72
C GLY A 50 -5.62 13.85 -6.16
N THR A 51 -6.60 13.95 -7.06
CA THR A 51 -8.02 14.09 -6.75
C THR A 51 -8.84 13.27 -7.73
N GLY A 52 -10.06 12.89 -7.32
CA GLY A 52 -10.98 12.11 -8.15
C GLY A 52 -10.40 10.76 -8.52
N GLN A 53 -10.37 10.47 -9.83
CA GLN A 53 -9.94 9.17 -10.34
C GLN A 53 -8.42 8.99 -10.32
N GLN A 54 -7.64 10.06 -10.40
CA GLN A 54 -6.19 9.98 -10.49
C GLN A 54 -5.54 10.21 -9.13
N ARG A 55 -4.78 9.21 -8.66
CA ARG A 55 -4.13 9.24 -7.37
C ARG A 55 -2.71 8.69 -7.46
N ALA A 56 -1.79 9.39 -6.81
CA ALA A 56 -0.45 8.91 -6.55
C ALA A 56 -0.29 8.61 -5.05
N VAL A 57 0.38 7.50 -4.72
CA VAL A 57 0.66 7.12 -3.34
C VAL A 57 2.14 6.84 -3.21
N ALA A 58 2.81 7.59 -2.33
CA ALA A 58 4.20 7.35 -1.99
C ALA A 58 4.29 6.67 -0.63
N THR A 59 5.00 5.55 -0.58
CA THR A 59 5.27 4.77 0.64
C THR A 59 6.71 4.95 1.07
N SER A 60 6.92 5.22 2.35
CA SER A 60 8.24 5.27 2.98
C SER A 60 8.24 4.49 4.28
N ILE A 61 9.06 3.44 4.37
CA ILE A 61 9.26 2.65 5.59
C ILE A 61 10.73 2.70 5.92
N ASP A 62 11.05 3.03 7.18
CA ASP A 62 12.39 3.01 7.72
C ASP A 62 12.37 2.51 9.15
N PHE A 63 13.14 1.46 9.44
CA PHE A 63 13.37 1.06 10.82
C PHE A 63 14.73 0.39 11.03
N ALA A 64 15.19 0.42 12.27
CA ALA A 64 16.45 -0.20 12.67
C ALA A 64 16.32 -0.87 14.04
N VAL A 65 16.76 -2.11 14.13
CA VAL A 65 16.87 -2.85 15.38
C VAL A 65 18.25 -2.64 15.96
N LYS A 66 18.32 -2.28 17.23
CA LYS A 66 19.58 -2.08 17.97
C LYS A 66 19.71 -3.14 19.07
N ALA A 67 20.92 -3.66 19.24
CA ALA A 67 21.31 -4.51 20.35
C ALA A 67 22.61 -3.97 20.94
N LEU A 68 22.68 -3.77 22.25
CA LEU A 68 23.84 -3.19 22.97
C LEU A 68 24.36 -1.88 22.35
N GLY A 69 23.45 -1.02 21.86
CA GLY A 69 23.79 0.26 21.22
C GLY A 69 24.21 0.14 19.74
N LEU A 70 24.41 -1.06 19.22
CA LEU A 70 24.79 -1.30 17.81
C LEU A 70 23.58 -1.62 16.97
N THR A 71 23.53 -1.11 15.73
CA THR A 71 22.50 -1.49 14.79
C THR A 71 22.81 -2.89 14.24
N VAL A 72 21.90 -3.83 14.51
CA VAL A 72 22.02 -5.23 14.09
C VAL A 72 21.15 -5.58 12.88
N TYR A 73 20.16 -4.74 12.58
CA TYR A 73 19.29 -4.88 11.42
C TYR A 73 18.76 -3.53 10.97
N ARG A 74 18.69 -3.31 9.66
CA ARG A 74 18.09 -2.14 9.01
C ARG A 74 17.11 -2.57 7.93
N TYR A 75 16.05 -1.83 7.81
CA TYR A 75 15.10 -1.99 6.73
C TYR A 75 14.69 -0.62 6.19
N SER A 76 14.71 -0.48 4.89
CA SER A 76 14.09 0.65 4.21
C SER A 76 13.31 0.18 2.99
N HIS A 77 12.13 0.75 2.80
CA HIS A 77 11.30 0.50 1.63
C HIS A 77 10.73 1.81 1.09
N ARG A 78 10.77 1.98 -0.22
CA ARG A 78 10.19 3.10 -0.95
C ARG A 78 9.31 2.55 -2.04
N GLY A 79 8.09 3.07 -2.13
CA GLY A 79 7.13 2.71 -3.15
C GLY A 79 6.48 3.97 -3.73
N ASN A 80 6.22 3.96 -5.04
CA ASN A 80 5.44 4.99 -5.72
C ASN A 80 4.39 4.30 -6.58
N GLU A 81 3.13 4.55 -6.29
CA GLU A 81 1.98 3.99 -6.99
C GLU A 81 1.24 5.08 -7.75
N VAL A 82 0.72 4.75 -8.92
CA VAL A 82 -0.20 5.59 -9.69
C VAL A 82 -1.47 4.78 -9.95
N TRP A 83 -2.61 5.37 -9.63
CA TRP A 83 -3.92 4.76 -9.73
C TRP A 83 -4.85 5.58 -10.63
N ASN A 84 -5.75 4.89 -11.34
CA ASN A 84 -6.91 5.48 -12.00
C ASN A 84 -8.17 4.78 -11.48
N GLY A 85 -8.87 5.42 -10.58
CA GLY A 85 -9.93 4.81 -9.79
C GLY A 85 -9.38 3.63 -8.96
N SER A 86 -9.96 2.44 -9.15
CA SER A 86 -9.52 1.19 -8.50
C SER A 86 -8.42 0.44 -9.27
N ILE A 87 -7.98 0.96 -10.42
CA ILE A 87 -7.03 0.28 -11.30
C ILE A 87 -5.62 0.82 -11.05
N LEU A 88 -4.71 -0.05 -10.63
CA LEU A 88 -3.28 0.27 -10.54
C LEU A 88 -2.71 0.49 -11.94
N GLN A 89 -2.21 1.68 -12.22
CA GLN A 89 -1.55 2.02 -13.49
C GLN A 89 -0.07 1.65 -13.46
N SER A 90 0.56 1.96 -12.34
CA SER A 90 1.97 1.63 -12.15
C SER A 90 2.34 1.57 -10.68
N ILE A 91 3.37 0.80 -10.37
CA ILE A 91 4.06 0.83 -9.09
C ILE A 91 5.56 0.61 -9.32
N ASP A 92 6.38 1.40 -8.63
CA ASP A 92 7.83 1.25 -8.55
C ASP A 92 8.21 1.10 -7.09
N THR A 93 8.99 0.07 -6.74
CA THR A 93 9.50 -0.09 -5.38
C THR A 93 11.00 -0.32 -5.35
N LYS A 94 11.59 0.09 -4.22
CA LYS A 94 12.98 -0.20 -3.87
C LYS A 94 13.04 -0.54 -2.39
N THR A 95 13.62 -1.69 -2.08
CA THR A 95 13.79 -2.18 -0.70
C THR A 95 15.26 -2.47 -0.42
N ASP A 96 15.71 -2.06 0.75
CA ASP A 96 16.95 -2.52 1.37
C ASP A 96 16.58 -3.30 2.63
N ASP A 97 16.76 -4.61 2.59
CA ASP A 97 16.54 -5.52 3.69
C ASP A 97 17.89 -5.96 4.23
N ASN A 98 18.41 -5.19 5.18
CA ASN A 98 19.68 -5.44 5.84
C ASN A 98 20.85 -5.65 4.84
N GLY A 99 20.94 -4.77 3.83
CA GLY A 99 21.93 -4.80 2.76
C GLY A 99 21.53 -5.60 1.52
N LYS A 100 20.45 -6.39 1.59
CA LYS A 100 19.88 -7.06 0.41
C LYS A 100 18.98 -6.07 -0.34
N GLN A 101 19.31 -5.83 -1.61
CA GLN A 101 18.60 -4.85 -2.44
C GLN A 101 17.57 -5.54 -3.33
N PHE A 102 16.33 -5.03 -3.31
CA PHE A 102 15.25 -5.48 -4.19
C PHE A 102 14.67 -4.28 -4.92
N THR A 103 14.33 -4.46 -6.18
CA THR A 103 13.56 -3.49 -6.96
C THR A 103 12.43 -4.20 -7.71
N MET A 104 11.28 -3.55 -7.79
CA MET A 104 10.17 -4.03 -8.56
C MET A 104 9.53 -2.85 -9.31
N ARG A 105 9.11 -3.12 -10.54
CA ARG A 105 8.28 -2.23 -11.35
C ARG A 105 7.10 -3.03 -11.87
N ALA A 106 5.92 -2.49 -11.73
CA ALA A 106 4.76 -3.04 -12.41
C ALA A 106 4.06 -1.96 -13.24
N ARG A 107 3.57 -2.34 -14.43
CA ARG A 107 2.89 -1.45 -15.36
C ARG A 107 1.65 -2.12 -15.88
N HIS A 108 0.54 -1.38 -15.84
CA HIS A 108 -0.71 -1.81 -16.44
C HIS A 108 -0.60 -1.76 -17.96
N ASP A 109 -0.99 -2.86 -18.62
CA ASP A 109 -1.04 -2.98 -20.08
C ASP A 109 -2.35 -3.68 -20.48
N GLY A 110 -3.35 -2.87 -20.78
CA GLY A 110 -4.69 -3.37 -21.12
C GLY A 110 -5.35 -4.12 -19.96
N ASN A 111 -5.43 -5.44 -20.03
CA ASN A 111 -6.00 -6.31 -18.99
C ASN A 111 -4.95 -7.06 -18.17
N ARG A 112 -3.68 -6.66 -18.27
CA ARG A 112 -2.53 -7.32 -17.64
C ARG A 112 -1.71 -6.32 -16.82
N LEU A 113 -0.98 -6.85 -15.85
CA LEU A 113 0.02 -6.15 -15.08
C LEU A 113 1.38 -6.80 -15.37
N ALA A 114 2.23 -6.11 -16.15
CA ALA A 114 3.59 -6.55 -16.42
C ALA A 114 4.47 -6.17 -15.23
N VAL A 115 5.06 -7.18 -14.58
CA VAL A 115 5.90 -7.02 -13.39
C VAL A 115 7.34 -7.37 -13.74
N GLU A 116 8.23 -6.42 -13.54
CA GLU A 116 9.68 -6.59 -13.62
C GLU A 116 10.26 -6.52 -12.22
N ARG A 117 11.05 -7.51 -11.81
CA ARG A 117 11.71 -7.51 -10.50
C ARG A 117 13.19 -7.84 -10.62
N LYS A 118 13.98 -7.23 -9.76
CA LYS A 118 15.40 -7.50 -9.60
C LYS A 118 15.76 -7.50 -8.12
N GLY A 119 16.59 -8.44 -7.70
CA GLY A 119 17.08 -8.51 -6.32
C GLY A 119 18.10 -9.59 -6.15
N ALA A 120 18.85 -9.53 -5.06
CA ALA A 120 19.88 -10.50 -4.69
C ALA A 120 19.24 -11.80 -4.21
N ASP A 121 18.40 -12.44 -5.03
CA ASP A 121 17.62 -13.53 -4.51
C ASP A 121 18.01 -14.91 -4.98
N ALA A 122 18.87 -15.42 -4.23
CA ALA A 122 18.94 -16.85 -3.98
C ALA A 122 17.67 -17.44 -3.28
N ALA A 123 16.87 -16.63 -2.62
CA ALA A 123 15.74 -17.10 -1.79
C ALA A 123 14.46 -17.39 -2.60
N PHE A 124 14.32 -16.82 -3.81
CA PHE A 124 13.10 -16.96 -4.61
C PHE A 124 13.31 -17.65 -5.97
N GLY A 125 14.25 -18.55 -6.02
CA GLY A 125 14.57 -19.32 -7.21
C GLY A 125 15.59 -18.61 -8.08
N THR A 126 16.83 -18.86 -7.81
CA THR A 126 17.93 -18.52 -8.70
C THR A 126 17.65 -19.12 -10.06
N SER A 127 17.45 -18.30 -11.05
CA SER A 127 17.74 -18.69 -12.41
C SER A 127 19.26 -18.82 -12.52
N VAL A 128 19.80 -19.94 -12.06
CA VAL A 128 21.15 -20.34 -12.46
C VAL A 128 21.01 -20.78 -13.91
N ASN A 129 21.80 -20.19 -14.80
CA ASN A 129 21.90 -20.75 -16.14
C ASN A 129 22.62 -22.12 -16.03
N ASP A 130 22.58 -22.93 -17.09
CA ASP A 130 23.22 -24.25 -17.17
C ASP A 130 24.74 -24.26 -16.86
N GLN A 131 25.33 -23.07 -16.67
CA GLN A 131 26.76 -22.86 -16.33
C GLN A 131 26.95 -22.41 -14.88
N GLY A 132 25.89 -22.36 -14.05
CA GLY A 132 25.99 -22.01 -12.63
C GLY A 132 26.19 -20.50 -12.34
N LEU A 133 26.07 -19.65 -13.35
CA LEU A 133 26.21 -18.19 -13.20
C LEU A 133 24.90 -17.57 -12.74
N GLN A 134 24.94 -16.74 -11.69
CA GLN A 134 23.80 -15.95 -11.25
C GLN A 134 23.41 -14.97 -12.34
N ARG A 135 22.18 -15.04 -12.84
CA ARG A 135 21.63 -14.03 -13.72
C ARG A 135 21.25 -12.81 -12.90
N ASN A 136 21.93 -11.70 -13.15
CA ASN A 136 21.53 -10.37 -12.70
C ASN A 136 20.42 -9.75 -13.59
N ASP A 137 19.86 -10.53 -14.51
CA ASP A 137 18.83 -10.07 -15.40
C ASP A 137 17.48 -9.94 -14.64
N PRO A 138 16.69 -8.92 -14.95
CA PRO A 138 15.37 -8.78 -14.33
C PRO A 138 14.48 -9.97 -14.71
N VAL A 139 13.71 -10.46 -13.75
CA VAL A 139 12.65 -11.42 -13.99
C VAL A 139 11.40 -10.66 -14.40
N VAL A 140 10.81 -11.03 -15.53
CA VAL A 140 9.54 -10.46 -16.01
C VAL A 140 8.43 -11.47 -15.83
N GLU A 141 7.34 -11.05 -15.23
CA GLU A 141 6.15 -11.86 -15.00
C GLU A 141 4.90 -11.07 -15.38
N VAL A 142 3.85 -11.75 -15.86
CA VAL A 142 2.60 -11.12 -16.24
C VAL A 142 1.48 -11.64 -15.34
N LEU A 143 0.82 -10.71 -14.64
CA LEU A 143 -0.29 -10.97 -13.73
C LEU A 143 -1.60 -10.40 -14.30
N PRO A 144 -2.78 -10.87 -13.84
CA PRO A 144 -4.04 -10.18 -14.11
C PRO A 144 -4.00 -8.74 -13.59
N SER A 145 -4.58 -7.79 -14.33
CA SER A 145 -4.63 -6.38 -13.92
C SER A 145 -5.46 -6.12 -12.66
N THR A 146 -6.22 -7.12 -12.21
CA THR A 146 -7.03 -7.07 -10.98
C THR A 146 -6.23 -7.38 -9.71
N VAL A 147 -4.98 -7.85 -9.86
CA VAL A 147 -4.10 -8.12 -8.71
C VAL A 147 -3.67 -6.81 -8.07
N LEU A 148 -3.90 -6.68 -6.78
CA LEU A 148 -3.54 -5.50 -6.00
C LEU A 148 -2.16 -5.67 -5.35
N PRO A 149 -1.39 -4.57 -5.19
CA PRO A 149 -0.14 -4.60 -4.44
C PRO A 149 -0.42 -4.80 -2.94
N SER A 150 0.52 -5.40 -2.23
CA SER A 150 0.45 -5.61 -0.77
C SER A 150 0.73 -4.34 0.04
N THR A 151 0.34 -3.19 -0.50
CA THR A 151 0.38 -1.91 0.21
C THR A 151 -0.82 -1.83 1.15
N HIS A 152 -0.59 -1.50 2.40
CA HIS A 152 -1.61 -1.68 3.46
C HIS A 152 -2.82 -0.74 3.36
N TRP A 153 -2.70 0.37 2.62
CA TRP A 153 -3.71 1.44 2.62
C TRP A 153 -5.01 1.08 1.87
N ASN A 154 -4.96 0.19 0.86
CA ASN A 154 -6.11 -0.12 0.02
C ASN A 154 -6.93 -1.27 0.63
N LEU A 155 -8.12 -0.95 1.17
CA LEU A 155 -9.01 -1.93 1.80
C LEU A 155 -9.46 -3.03 0.82
N ASP A 156 -9.52 -2.77 -0.50
CA ASP A 156 -9.96 -3.79 -1.47
C ASP A 156 -9.04 -5.02 -1.52
N GLN A 157 -7.81 -4.93 -0.97
CA GLN A 157 -6.93 -6.09 -0.83
C GLN A 157 -7.56 -7.23 0.00
N VAL A 158 -8.47 -6.92 0.95
CA VAL A 158 -9.10 -7.96 1.80
C VAL A 158 -10.05 -8.89 1.02
N LYS A 159 -10.39 -8.54 -0.21
CA LYS A 159 -11.22 -9.33 -1.14
C LYS A 159 -10.39 -10.21 -2.07
N GLN A 160 -9.05 -10.12 -2.00
CA GLN A 160 -8.14 -10.81 -2.91
C GLN A 160 -7.74 -12.19 -2.36
N SER A 161 -7.45 -13.13 -3.26
CA SER A 161 -6.78 -14.41 -2.95
C SER A 161 -5.31 -14.42 -3.36
N MET A 162 -4.87 -13.36 -4.05
CA MET A 162 -3.49 -13.16 -4.48
C MET A 162 -3.16 -11.66 -4.45
N LEU A 163 -2.01 -11.31 -3.91
CA LEU A 163 -1.46 -9.96 -3.90
C LEU A 163 -0.11 -9.92 -4.61
N LEU A 164 0.24 -8.79 -5.20
CA LEU A 164 1.60 -8.53 -5.65
C LEU A 164 2.42 -8.07 -4.44
N ASN A 165 3.39 -8.88 -4.02
CA ASN A 165 4.30 -8.53 -2.93
C ASN A 165 5.18 -7.35 -3.35
N THR A 166 5.05 -6.23 -2.65
CA THR A 166 5.73 -4.98 -3.03
C THR A 166 7.21 -4.95 -2.69
N GLN A 167 7.68 -5.82 -1.79
CA GLN A 167 9.10 -5.96 -1.48
C GLN A 167 9.83 -6.74 -2.57
N TYR A 168 9.25 -7.86 -3.00
CA TYR A 168 9.93 -8.83 -3.86
C TYR A 168 9.45 -8.85 -5.31
N GLY A 169 8.27 -8.27 -5.60
CA GLY A 169 7.66 -8.32 -6.92
C GLY A 169 7.10 -9.70 -7.29
N THR A 170 6.82 -10.56 -6.33
CA THR A 170 6.26 -11.90 -6.56
C THR A 170 4.76 -11.91 -6.31
N PRO A 171 3.98 -12.73 -7.06
CA PRO A 171 2.62 -13.04 -6.67
C PRO A 171 2.61 -13.83 -5.36
N SER A 172 1.80 -13.40 -4.41
CA SER A 172 1.67 -14.02 -3.08
C SER A 172 0.23 -14.47 -2.87
N LYS A 173 0.03 -15.77 -2.66
CA LYS A 173 -1.27 -16.34 -2.34
C LYS A 173 -1.63 -16.01 -0.90
N VAL A 174 -2.86 -15.54 -0.69
CA VAL A 174 -3.36 -15.16 0.62
C VAL A 174 -4.76 -15.69 0.84
N GLN A 175 -5.05 -16.06 2.08
CA GLN A 175 -6.39 -16.27 2.58
C GLN A 175 -6.67 -15.21 3.65
N ILE A 176 -7.68 -14.37 3.42
CA ILE A 176 -7.97 -13.24 4.30
C ILE A 176 -9.31 -13.48 4.99
N THR A 177 -9.29 -13.46 6.32
CA THR A 177 -10.45 -13.73 7.16
C THR A 177 -10.83 -12.47 7.93
N ASN A 178 -12.10 -12.06 7.84
CA ASN A 178 -12.65 -11.02 8.69
C ASN A 178 -12.94 -11.59 10.08
N LEU A 179 -12.30 -11.07 11.12
CA LEU A 179 -12.45 -11.50 12.52
C LEU A 179 -13.38 -10.60 13.32
N GLY A 180 -14.07 -9.67 12.64
CA GLY A 180 -15.03 -8.77 13.27
C GLY A 180 -14.40 -7.49 13.80
N ARG A 181 -15.19 -6.75 14.58
CA ARG A 181 -14.82 -5.46 15.13
C ARG A 181 -14.04 -5.59 16.43
N GLN A 182 -13.08 -4.71 16.59
CA GLN A 182 -12.25 -4.61 17.80
C GLN A 182 -11.94 -3.15 18.11
N THR A 183 -11.92 -2.82 19.40
CA THR A 183 -11.35 -1.56 19.87
C THR A 183 -9.82 -1.69 19.87
N ILE A 184 -9.14 -0.83 19.12
CA ILE A 184 -7.67 -0.76 19.08
C ILE A 184 -7.17 0.59 19.60
N LYS A 185 -5.91 0.64 20.06
CA LYS A 185 -5.24 1.87 20.48
C LYS A 185 -4.41 2.43 19.32
N THR A 186 -4.55 3.72 19.08
CA THR A 186 -3.63 4.56 18.29
C THR A 186 -2.69 5.33 19.22
N SER A 187 -1.88 6.24 18.70
CA SER A 187 -1.00 7.07 19.51
C SER A 187 -1.76 7.98 20.48
N SER A 188 -2.97 8.40 20.14
CA SER A 188 -3.73 9.43 20.86
C SER A 188 -5.03 8.93 21.51
N ARG A 189 -5.67 7.90 20.96
CA ARG A 189 -7.01 7.44 21.37
C ARG A 189 -7.26 5.96 21.10
N SER A 190 -8.41 5.47 21.56
CA SER A 190 -8.97 4.18 21.14
C SER A 190 -9.97 4.41 20.02
N ILE A 191 -9.97 3.53 19.02
CA ILE A 191 -10.91 3.55 17.89
C ILE A 191 -11.47 2.16 17.62
N GLU A 192 -12.66 2.11 17.06
CA GLU A 192 -13.24 0.87 16.55
C GLU A 192 -12.69 0.58 15.15
N ALA A 193 -12.29 -0.66 14.89
CA ALA A 193 -11.77 -1.09 13.62
C ALA A 193 -12.16 -2.53 13.33
N THR A 194 -12.27 -2.90 12.05
CA THR A 194 -12.46 -4.27 11.60
C THR A 194 -11.12 -4.96 11.48
N HIS A 195 -10.99 -6.10 12.12
CA HIS A 195 -9.78 -6.94 12.13
C HIS A 195 -9.82 -7.95 10.97
N TYR A 196 -8.77 -7.98 10.17
CA TYR A 196 -8.54 -8.95 9.11
C TYR A 196 -7.25 -9.72 9.36
N ARG A 197 -7.33 -11.05 9.27
CA ARG A 197 -6.18 -11.95 9.35
C ARG A 197 -5.80 -12.45 7.99
N TYR A 198 -4.55 -12.29 7.64
CA TYR A 198 -3.93 -12.80 6.43
C TYR A 198 -3.14 -14.07 6.76
N ALA A 199 -3.31 -15.10 5.95
CA ALA A 199 -2.58 -16.36 6.02
C ALA A 199 -2.13 -16.79 4.62
N GLY A 200 -1.03 -17.51 4.53
CA GLY A 200 -0.41 -17.97 3.28
C GLY A 200 0.98 -17.37 3.11
N ASP A 201 1.31 -16.90 1.89
CA ASP A 201 2.62 -16.32 1.59
C ASP A 201 2.85 -14.97 2.29
N ILE A 202 1.76 -14.29 2.67
CA ILE A 202 1.78 -13.12 3.55
C ILE A 202 0.98 -13.48 4.80
N THR A 203 1.62 -13.40 5.96
CA THR A 203 0.99 -13.69 7.26
C THR A 203 1.06 -12.46 8.14
N MET A 204 -0.11 -11.86 8.45
CA MET A 204 -0.23 -10.68 9.30
C MET A 204 -1.67 -10.44 9.71
N ASP A 205 -1.85 -9.60 10.70
CA ASP A 205 -3.13 -9.02 11.07
C ASP A 205 -3.17 -7.53 10.66
N GLN A 206 -4.30 -7.08 10.12
CA GLN A 206 -4.54 -5.69 9.76
C GLN A 206 -5.89 -5.20 10.28
N TRP A 207 -5.97 -3.92 10.59
CA TRP A 207 -7.20 -3.28 11.07
C TRP A 207 -7.52 -2.07 10.22
N PHE A 208 -8.79 -1.96 9.85
CA PHE A 208 -9.33 -0.83 9.10
C PHE A 208 -10.50 -0.21 9.85
N ASP A 209 -10.53 1.12 9.94
CA ASP A 209 -11.62 1.85 10.57
C ASP A 209 -12.90 1.87 9.73
N ASP A 210 -13.97 2.51 10.25
CA ASP A 210 -15.26 2.59 9.57
C ASP A 210 -15.25 3.39 8.26
N ARG A 211 -14.20 4.17 8.04
CA ARG A 211 -13.97 4.87 6.76
C ARG A 211 -13.14 4.05 5.78
N GLY A 212 -12.74 2.82 6.14
CA GLY A 212 -11.87 1.98 5.35
C GLY A 212 -10.39 2.37 5.38
N ARG A 213 -9.95 3.21 6.34
CA ARG A 213 -8.54 3.56 6.50
C ARG A 213 -7.80 2.47 7.27
N TRP A 214 -6.64 2.10 6.80
CA TRP A 214 -5.72 1.25 7.55
C TRP A 214 -5.26 1.96 8.82
N VAL A 215 -5.37 1.31 9.98
CA VAL A 215 -5.12 1.95 11.28
C VAL A 215 -4.17 1.17 12.18
N LYS A 216 -3.94 -0.11 11.90
CA LYS A 216 -2.97 -0.94 12.61
C LYS A 216 -2.56 -2.12 11.74
N ALA A 217 -1.32 -2.60 11.91
CA ALA A 217 -0.90 -3.94 11.51
C ALA A 217 -0.08 -4.60 12.61
N ALA A 218 -0.10 -5.94 12.64
CA ALA A 218 0.74 -6.73 13.53
C ALA A 218 1.15 -8.03 12.84
N PHE A 219 2.42 -8.45 13.05
CA PHE A 219 2.91 -9.73 12.58
C PHE A 219 4.12 -10.19 13.40
N LYS A 220 4.48 -11.45 13.27
CA LYS A 220 5.71 -11.98 13.85
C LYS A 220 6.83 -11.93 12.82
N ALA A 221 7.95 -11.33 13.19
CA ALA A 221 9.17 -11.39 12.42
C ALA A 221 9.76 -12.81 12.43
N PHE A 222 10.75 -13.06 11.57
CA PHE A 222 11.40 -14.39 11.44
C PHE A 222 11.98 -14.91 12.76
N ASP A 223 12.47 -14.02 13.63
CA ASP A 223 13.03 -14.35 14.94
C ASP A 223 11.96 -14.50 16.06
N GLY A 224 10.67 -14.47 15.68
CA GLY A 224 9.53 -14.59 16.58
C GLY A 224 9.15 -13.29 17.30
N SER A 225 9.88 -12.20 17.11
CA SER A 225 9.52 -10.89 17.71
C SER A 225 8.22 -10.36 17.10
N GLU A 226 7.43 -9.69 17.94
CA GLU A 226 6.20 -9.04 17.51
C GLU A 226 6.52 -7.68 16.90
N ILE A 227 6.01 -7.45 15.68
CA ILE A 227 6.08 -6.17 14.99
C ILE A 227 4.70 -5.57 14.95
N GLU A 228 4.56 -4.31 15.37
CA GLU A 228 3.32 -3.58 15.33
C GLU A 228 3.49 -2.24 14.62
N TYR A 229 2.53 -1.87 13.80
CA TYR A 229 2.37 -0.55 13.21
C TYR A 229 1.22 0.15 13.91
N ILE A 230 1.51 1.25 14.61
CA ILE A 230 0.54 2.02 15.40
C ILE A 230 0.34 3.38 14.75
N LEU A 231 -0.91 3.66 14.36
CA LEU A 231 -1.28 4.93 13.72
C LEU A 231 -0.89 6.11 14.61
N GLN A 232 -0.26 7.11 13.98
CA GLN A 232 0.07 8.41 14.56
C GLN A 232 -0.97 9.44 14.12
N GLU A 233 -1.63 10.10 15.06
CA GLU A 233 -2.65 11.13 14.83
C GLU A 233 -2.20 12.47 15.40
#